data_dc08fa33d6d04a4287c16123ba541f10
#
_entry.id   dc08fa33d6d04a4287c16123ba541f10
#
_cell.length_a   1.000
_cell.length_b   1.000
_cell.length_c   1.000
_cell.angle_alpha   90.00
_cell.angle_beta   90.00
_cell.angle_gamma   90.00
#
_symmetry.space_group_name_H-M   'P 1'
#
loop_
_entity.id
_entity.type
_entity.pdbx_description
1 polymer ?
#
loop_
_entity_poly.entity_id
_entity_poly.type
_entity_poly.pdbx_seq_one_letter_code
_entity_poly.pdbx_strand_id
1 'polypeptide(L)'
;MNAGDQARSLELAQLIASVAALFRQHFPDARPNLRPWRDDPHTRAFEDQQTLDLSFHLPGWSPRSQCRSFLVQLSLSEGVTEAKPRLLGVTIRGLTYESERWRLTTLGEWLPAGTHPPVESVTLKLKLFCSELFDLFEAGASEADVA
;
A
#
# COMPACT_ATOMS: atom_id res chain seq x y z
N MET A 1 9.27 3.13 4.34
CA MET A 1 9.46 4.61 4.30
C MET A 1 8.14 5.29 4.04
N ASN A 2 7.90 6.39 4.71
CA ASN A 2 6.69 7.18 4.49
C ASN A 2 6.62 7.70 3.06
N ALA A 3 5.52 7.41 2.34
CA ALA A 3 5.33 7.87 0.98
C ALA A 3 5.41 9.39 0.87
N GLY A 4 4.82 10.12 1.83
CA GLY A 4 4.83 11.58 1.84
C GLY A 4 6.23 12.18 1.91
N ASP A 5 7.17 11.51 2.58
CA ASP A 5 8.55 11.98 2.70
C ASP A 5 9.37 11.71 1.43
N GLN A 6 8.89 10.82 0.56
CA GLN A 6 9.55 10.44 -0.68
C GLN A 6 9.03 11.20 -1.90
N ALA A 7 8.01 12.04 -1.74
CA ALA A 7 7.43 12.83 -2.84
C ALA A 7 8.33 14.02 -3.21
N ARG A 8 9.56 13.72 -3.66
CA ARG A 8 10.59 14.73 -3.96
C ARG A 8 10.54 15.26 -5.40
N SER A 9 9.83 14.58 -6.28
CA SER A 9 9.61 15.01 -7.66
C SER A 9 8.12 15.09 -7.93
N LEU A 10 7.75 15.86 -8.97
CA LEU A 10 6.35 15.96 -9.39
C LEU A 10 5.84 14.59 -9.85
N GLU A 11 6.64 13.82 -10.59
CA GLU A 11 6.27 12.50 -11.08
C GLU A 11 5.98 11.53 -9.94
N LEU A 12 6.85 11.50 -8.93
CA LEU A 12 6.66 10.61 -7.78
C LEU A 12 5.46 11.06 -6.94
N ALA A 13 5.28 12.36 -6.75
CA ALA A 13 4.10 12.87 -6.04
C ALA A 13 2.80 12.51 -6.76
N GLN A 14 2.76 12.61 -8.10
CA GLN A 14 1.61 12.21 -8.89
C GLN A 14 1.35 10.71 -8.82
N LEU A 15 2.41 9.91 -8.83
CA LEU A 15 2.31 8.45 -8.69
C LEU A 15 1.71 8.07 -7.35
N ILE A 16 2.20 8.65 -6.26
CA ILE A 16 1.68 8.43 -4.90
C ILE A 16 0.20 8.84 -4.82
N ALA A 17 -0.16 9.98 -5.38
CA ALA A 17 -1.56 10.43 -5.43
C ALA A 17 -2.44 9.45 -6.21
N SER A 18 -1.94 8.90 -7.31
CA SER A 18 -2.66 7.90 -8.11
C SER A 18 -2.86 6.59 -7.34
N VAL A 19 -1.86 6.15 -6.59
CA VAL A 19 -1.97 4.97 -5.72
C VAL A 19 -3.08 5.18 -4.69
N ALA A 20 -3.09 6.33 -4.02
CA ALA A 20 -4.12 6.65 -3.03
C ALA A 20 -5.52 6.71 -3.66
N ALA A 21 -5.64 7.30 -4.85
CA ALA A 21 -6.91 7.37 -5.56
C ALA A 21 -7.44 5.98 -5.96
N LEU A 22 -6.57 5.10 -6.44
CA LEU A 22 -6.94 3.72 -6.78
C LEU A 22 -7.46 2.95 -5.56
N PHE A 23 -6.80 3.07 -4.42
CA PHE A 23 -7.25 2.41 -3.20
C PHE A 23 -8.64 2.91 -2.80
N ARG A 24 -8.86 4.21 -2.86
CA ARG A 24 -10.14 4.81 -2.48
C ARG A 24 -11.27 4.51 -3.46
N GLN A 25 -10.99 4.09 -4.67
CA GLN A 25 -12.02 3.59 -5.59
C GLN A 25 -12.67 2.31 -5.04
N HIS A 26 -11.88 1.47 -4.38
CA HIS A 26 -12.38 0.24 -3.77
C HIS A 26 -12.87 0.43 -2.34
N PHE A 27 -12.29 1.39 -1.63
CA PHE A 27 -12.60 1.68 -0.22
C PHE A 27 -12.83 3.18 -0.03
N PRO A 28 -13.99 3.71 -0.47
CA PRO A 28 -14.22 5.16 -0.49
C PRO A 28 -14.25 5.83 0.89
N ASP A 29 -14.52 5.05 1.95
CA ASP A 29 -14.53 5.56 3.32
C ASP A 29 -13.14 5.62 3.96
N ALA A 30 -12.14 5.05 3.31
CA ALA A 30 -10.79 5.03 3.84
C ALA A 30 -10.09 6.38 3.62
N ARG A 31 -9.46 6.89 4.67
CA ARG A 31 -8.70 8.14 4.61
C ARG A 31 -7.21 7.85 4.43
N PRO A 32 -6.57 8.37 3.38
CA PRO A 32 -5.15 8.14 3.18
C PRO A 32 -4.31 8.90 4.20
N ASN A 33 -3.23 8.24 4.62
CA ASN A 33 -2.17 8.83 5.41
C ASN A 33 -0.84 8.48 4.73
N LEU A 34 -0.17 9.49 4.18
CA LEU A 34 1.08 9.29 3.43
C LEU A 34 2.30 9.24 4.35
N ARG A 35 2.11 9.39 5.65
CA ARG A 35 3.16 9.29 6.66
C ARG A 35 2.70 8.38 7.81
N PRO A 36 2.54 7.06 7.53
CA PRO A 36 2.06 6.12 8.56
C PRO A 36 3.04 5.93 9.71
N TRP A 37 4.33 6.10 9.44
CA TRP A 37 5.36 5.87 10.46
C TRP A 37 5.64 7.15 11.23
N ARG A 38 5.37 7.08 12.54
CA ARG A 38 5.80 8.10 13.47
C ARG A 38 7.11 7.65 14.11
N ASP A 39 7.83 8.55 14.73
CA ASP A 39 9.02 8.21 15.50
C ASP A 39 8.61 7.52 16.81
N ASP A 40 8.12 6.31 16.70
CA ASP A 40 7.50 5.50 17.74
C ASP A 40 8.10 4.10 17.69
N PRO A 41 8.62 3.55 18.83
CA PRO A 41 9.19 2.21 18.85
C PRO A 41 8.23 1.12 18.37
N HIS A 42 6.91 1.30 18.54
CA HIS A 42 5.92 0.31 18.10
C HIS A 42 5.78 0.24 16.59
N THR A 43 5.93 1.36 15.89
CA THR A 43 5.81 1.40 14.43
C THR A 43 7.12 1.06 13.73
N ARG A 44 8.27 1.34 14.35
CA ARG A 44 9.59 1.06 13.78
C ARG A 44 9.80 -0.42 13.44
N ALA A 45 9.17 -1.33 14.17
CA ALA A 45 9.30 -2.77 13.96
C ALA A 45 8.74 -3.19 12.58
N PHE A 46 7.82 -2.43 12.00
CA PHE A 46 7.19 -2.73 10.71
C PHE A 46 7.77 -1.89 9.57
N GLU A 47 8.52 -0.85 9.87
CA GLU A 47 9.08 0.02 8.86
C GLU A 47 10.20 -0.69 8.09
N ASP A 48 10.04 -0.77 6.77
CA ASP A 48 11.02 -1.30 5.85
C ASP A 48 11.57 -0.14 5.03
N GLN A 49 12.89 0.02 5.01
CA GLN A 49 13.57 1.08 4.25
C GLN A 49 13.52 0.87 2.74
N GLN A 50 13.04 -0.30 2.30
CA GLN A 50 12.97 -0.67 0.89
C GLN A 50 11.55 -0.55 0.32
N THR A 51 10.57 -0.20 1.14
CA THR A 51 9.18 -0.05 0.72
C THR A 51 8.71 1.39 0.81
N LEU A 52 7.79 1.74 -0.07
CA LEU A 52 7.04 2.99 -0.02
C LEU A 52 5.73 2.71 0.70
N ASP A 53 5.48 3.39 1.81
CA ASP A 53 4.40 3.03 2.73
C ASP A 53 3.31 4.11 2.77
N LEU A 54 2.07 3.66 2.58
CA LEU A 54 0.86 4.46 2.76
C LEU A 54 -0.08 3.70 3.69
N SER A 55 -0.82 4.42 4.52
CA SER A 55 -1.92 3.81 5.26
C SER A 55 -3.25 4.44 4.90
N PHE A 56 -4.32 3.68 5.14
CA PHE A 56 -5.70 4.10 4.86
C PHE A 56 -6.54 3.75 6.07
N HIS A 57 -7.05 4.79 6.73
CA HIS A 57 -7.81 4.63 7.97
C HIS A 57 -9.30 4.56 7.70
N LEU A 58 -9.94 3.52 8.20
CA LEU A 58 -11.39 3.40 8.18
C LEU A 58 -12.01 4.26 9.30
N PRO A 59 -13.29 4.64 9.19
CA PRO A 59 -13.95 5.44 10.24
C PRO A 59 -13.99 4.75 11.61
N GLY A 60 -13.81 3.42 11.64
CA GLY A 60 -13.77 2.63 12.86
C GLY A 60 -13.43 1.19 12.54
N TRP A 61 -13.74 0.31 13.46
CA TRP A 61 -13.57 -1.13 13.24
C TRP A 61 -14.50 -1.61 12.12
N SER A 62 -13.95 -2.36 11.17
CA SER A 62 -14.69 -2.98 10.07
C SER A 62 -14.71 -4.50 10.24
N PRO A 63 -15.88 -5.11 10.55
CA PRO A 63 -15.98 -6.57 10.64
C PRO A 63 -15.69 -7.27 9.30
N ARG A 64 -16.01 -6.64 8.18
CA ARG A 64 -15.76 -7.20 6.85
C ARG A 64 -14.27 -7.19 6.50
N SER A 65 -13.60 -6.12 6.84
CA SER A 65 -12.16 -5.95 6.57
C SER A 65 -11.29 -6.51 7.68
N GLN A 66 -11.85 -6.76 8.86
CA GLN A 66 -11.14 -7.26 10.05
C GLN A 66 -9.96 -6.37 10.41
N CYS A 67 -10.14 -5.06 10.32
CA CYS A 67 -9.11 -4.08 10.67
C CYS A 67 -9.73 -2.69 10.88
N ARG A 68 -8.92 -1.78 11.41
CA ARG A 68 -9.22 -0.35 11.50
C ARG A 68 -8.50 0.44 10.43
N SER A 69 -7.36 -0.07 9.96
CA SER A 69 -6.59 0.57 8.91
C SER A 69 -5.88 -0.47 8.06
N PHE A 70 -5.63 -0.08 6.82
CA PHE A 70 -4.81 -0.84 5.89
C PHE A 70 -3.44 -0.16 5.79
N LEU A 71 -2.37 -0.94 5.90
CA LEU A 71 -1.03 -0.48 5.57
C LEU A 71 -0.65 -1.07 4.22
N VAL A 72 -0.39 -0.20 3.25
CA VAL A 72 0.02 -0.60 1.90
C VAL A 72 1.52 -0.33 1.76
N GLN A 73 2.28 -1.38 1.47
CA GLN A 73 3.72 -1.30 1.29
C GLN A 73 4.08 -1.70 -0.14
N LEU A 74 4.68 -0.77 -0.89
CA LEU A 74 5.11 -0.99 -2.26
C LEU A 74 6.61 -1.29 -2.28
N SER A 75 6.98 -2.50 -2.71
CA SER A 75 8.37 -2.88 -2.89
C SER A 75 8.82 -2.43 -4.28
N LEU A 76 9.80 -1.52 -4.32
CA LEU A 76 10.26 -0.89 -5.56
C LEU A 76 11.68 -1.35 -5.91
N SER A 77 11.98 -1.43 -7.21
CA SER A 77 13.33 -1.72 -7.70
C SER A 77 14.26 -0.57 -7.34
N GLU A 78 15.45 -0.90 -6.83
CA GLU A 78 16.50 0.07 -6.45
C GLU A 78 16.01 1.17 -5.50
N GLY A 79 14.90 0.91 -4.78
CA GLY A 79 14.30 1.86 -3.84
C GLY A 79 13.65 3.05 -4.53
N VAL A 80 13.34 4.07 -3.73
CA VAL A 80 12.66 5.30 -4.19
C VAL A 80 13.61 6.35 -4.76
N THR A 81 14.87 6.02 -4.99
CA THR A 81 15.87 6.96 -5.53
C THR A 81 15.76 7.12 -7.03
N GLU A 82 15.15 6.17 -7.74
CA GLU A 82 14.93 6.27 -9.17
C GLU A 82 13.76 7.17 -9.52
N ALA A 83 13.88 7.90 -10.63
CA ALA A 83 12.81 8.74 -11.14
C ALA A 83 11.57 7.93 -11.53
N LYS A 84 11.76 6.69 -12.01
CA LYS A 84 10.69 5.79 -12.44
C LYS A 84 10.94 4.38 -11.89
N PRO A 85 10.59 4.15 -10.62
CA PRO A 85 10.81 2.85 -10.01
C PRO A 85 9.86 1.80 -10.60
N ARG A 86 10.35 0.57 -10.68
CA ARG A 86 9.50 -0.58 -11.05
C ARG A 86 8.87 -1.15 -9.78
N LEU A 87 7.61 -1.53 -9.89
CA LEU A 87 6.92 -2.21 -8.80
C LEU A 87 7.29 -3.69 -8.81
N LEU A 88 7.93 -4.15 -7.74
CA LEU A 88 8.33 -5.55 -7.57
C LEU A 88 7.28 -6.35 -6.80
N GLY A 89 6.58 -5.71 -5.89
CA GLY A 89 5.57 -6.39 -5.09
C GLY A 89 4.76 -5.43 -4.25
N VAL A 90 3.63 -5.92 -3.73
CA VAL A 90 2.73 -5.18 -2.86
C VAL A 90 2.41 -6.05 -1.67
N THR A 91 2.49 -5.48 -0.48
CA THR A 91 2.03 -6.11 0.75
C THR A 91 1.01 -5.19 1.39
N ILE A 92 -0.16 -5.75 1.73
CA ILE A 92 -1.23 -5.02 2.43
C ILE A 92 -1.45 -5.70 3.77
N ARG A 93 -1.43 -4.90 4.83
CA ARG A 93 -1.64 -5.40 6.19
C ARG A 93 -2.90 -4.78 6.77
N GLY A 94 -3.73 -5.60 7.38
CA GLY A 94 -4.87 -5.13 8.17
C GLY A 94 -4.43 -4.94 9.61
N LEU A 95 -4.53 -3.71 10.11
CA LEU A 95 -4.02 -3.33 11.42
C LEU A 95 -5.15 -2.92 12.36
N THR A 96 -4.93 -3.22 13.65
CA THR A 96 -5.62 -2.58 14.76
C THR A 96 -4.68 -1.53 15.38
N TYR A 97 -5.07 -0.92 16.50
CA TYR A 97 -4.18 -0.02 17.24
C TYR A 97 -2.93 -0.72 17.78
N GLU A 98 -2.99 -2.03 17.99
CA GLU A 98 -1.96 -2.77 18.71
C GLU A 98 -1.25 -3.84 17.87
N SER A 99 -1.90 -4.35 16.80
CA SER A 99 -1.36 -5.51 16.11
C SER A 99 -1.84 -5.65 14.66
N GLU A 100 -1.10 -6.46 13.92
CA GLU A 100 -1.49 -6.94 12.61
C GLU A 100 -2.53 -8.07 12.78
N ARG A 101 -3.62 -7.99 12.03
CA ARG A 101 -4.69 -9.00 12.02
C ARG A 101 -4.50 -9.98 10.87
N TRP A 102 -4.08 -9.49 9.73
CA TRP A 102 -3.84 -10.28 8.53
C TRP A 102 -2.88 -9.56 7.60
N ARG A 103 -2.35 -10.31 6.64
CA ARG A 103 -1.44 -9.80 5.63
C ARG A 103 -1.71 -10.49 4.30
N LEU A 104 -1.73 -9.71 3.22
CA LEU A 104 -1.84 -10.18 1.85
C LEU A 104 -0.62 -9.66 1.08
N THR A 105 0.13 -10.55 0.44
CA THR A 105 1.32 -10.14 -0.30
C THR A 105 1.41 -10.82 -1.66
N THR A 106 1.82 -10.06 -2.67
CA THR A 106 2.11 -10.59 -4.01
C THR A 106 3.42 -11.39 -4.05
N LEU A 107 4.26 -11.25 -3.01
CA LEU A 107 5.56 -11.91 -2.91
C LEU A 107 5.48 -13.27 -2.22
N GLY A 108 4.29 -13.75 -1.91
CA GLY A 108 4.07 -15.02 -1.24
C GLY A 108 2.82 -15.70 -1.75
N GLU A 109 2.15 -16.45 -0.88
CA GLU A 109 0.85 -17.03 -1.21
C GLU A 109 -0.17 -15.92 -1.42
N TRP A 110 -0.94 -16.04 -2.48
CA TRP A 110 -1.93 -15.02 -2.86
C TRP A 110 -3.24 -15.19 -2.07
N LEU A 111 -3.10 -15.38 -0.75
CA LEU A 111 -4.21 -15.56 0.21
C LEU A 111 -3.89 -14.76 1.48
N PRO A 112 -4.91 -14.15 2.12
CA PRO A 112 -4.67 -13.48 3.39
C PRO A 112 -4.19 -14.45 4.46
N ALA A 113 -3.07 -14.14 5.08
CA ALA A 113 -2.53 -14.90 6.19
C ALA A 113 -2.72 -14.11 7.48
N GLY A 114 -3.06 -14.78 8.58
CA GLY A 114 -3.23 -14.12 9.88
C GLY A 114 -4.33 -14.77 10.70
N THR A 115 -4.60 -14.20 11.88
CA THR A 115 -5.57 -14.77 12.83
C THR A 115 -7.02 -14.54 12.38
N HIS A 116 -7.27 -13.41 11.72
CA HIS A 116 -8.63 -13.03 11.31
C HIS A 116 -8.58 -12.38 9.93
N PRO A 117 -8.65 -13.18 8.85
CA PRO A 117 -8.64 -12.63 7.50
C PRO A 117 -9.92 -11.86 7.19
N PRO A 118 -9.87 -10.93 6.23
CA PRO A 118 -11.07 -10.23 5.77
C PRO A 118 -12.00 -11.19 5.03
N VAL A 119 -13.26 -10.78 4.85
CA VAL A 119 -14.21 -11.54 4.04
C VAL A 119 -13.76 -11.59 2.58
N GLU A 120 -14.26 -12.57 1.83
CA GLU A 120 -13.84 -12.80 0.44
C GLU A 120 -14.02 -11.59 -0.45
N SER A 121 -15.14 -10.85 -0.32
CA SER A 121 -15.40 -9.67 -1.15
C SER A 121 -14.36 -8.56 -0.92
N VAL A 122 -13.86 -8.41 0.30
CA VAL A 122 -12.78 -7.47 0.61
C VAL A 122 -11.46 -7.98 0.02
N THR A 123 -11.17 -9.26 0.17
CA THR A 123 -9.98 -9.89 -0.43
C THR A 123 -9.92 -9.67 -1.93
N LEU A 124 -11.05 -9.83 -2.63
CA LEU A 124 -11.12 -9.59 -4.08
C LEU A 124 -10.82 -8.13 -4.43
N LYS A 125 -11.36 -7.18 -3.69
CA LYS A 125 -11.06 -5.75 -3.88
C LYS A 125 -9.58 -5.45 -3.69
N LEU A 126 -8.96 -6.04 -2.67
CA LEU A 126 -7.52 -5.86 -2.43
C LEU A 126 -6.68 -6.44 -3.57
N LYS A 127 -7.07 -7.59 -4.09
CA LYS A 127 -6.38 -8.22 -5.23
C LYS A 127 -6.53 -7.40 -6.50
N LEU A 128 -7.72 -6.87 -6.77
CA LEU A 128 -7.94 -5.97 -7.91
C LEU A 128 -7.09 -4.70 -7.78
N PHE A 129 -7.05 -4.11 -6.61
CA PHE A 129 -6.20 -2.96 -6.35
C PHE A 129 -4.73 -3.26 -6.67
N CYS A 130 -4.21 -4.40 -6.23
CA CYS A 130 -2.84 -4.80 -6.53
C CYS A 130 -2.60 -4.93 -8.03
N SER A 131 -3.52 -5.56 -8.75
CA SER A 131 -3.45 -5.70 -10.21
C SER A 131 -3.42 -4.34 -10.90
N GLU A 132 -4.28 -3.41 -10.48
CA GLU A 132 -4.32 -2.05 -11.01
C GLU A 132 -3.03 -1.28 -10.73
N LEU A 133 -2.38 -1.53 -9.58
CA LEU A 133 -1.09 -0.93 -9.26
C LEU A 133 -0.01 -1.39 -10.24
N PHE A 134 0.06 -2.67 -10.55
CA PHE A 134 1.03 -3.16 -11.52
C PHE A 134 0.79 -2.55 -12.89
N ASP A 135 -0.46 -2.40 -13.31
CA ASP A 135 -0.80 -1.74 -14.57
C ASP A 135 -0.39 -0.26 -14.57
N LEU A 136 -0.60 0.43 -13.46
CA LEU A 136 -0.22 1.84 -13.29
C LEU A 136 1.29 2.03 -13.43
N PHE A 137 2.09 1.18 -12.81
CA PHE A 137 3.54 1.28 -12.87
C PHE A 137 4.08 0.91 -14.25
N GLU A 138 3.49 -0.07 -14.93
CA GLU A 138 3.86 -0.43 -16.29
C GLU A 138 3.53 0.66 -17.30
N ALA A 139 2.37 1.31 -17.18
CA ALA A 139 2.00 2.43 -18.05
C ALA A 139 2.99 3.59 -17.94
N GLY A 140 3.43 3.91 -16.72
CA GLY A 140 4.46 4.92 -16.49
C GLY A 140 5.79 4.55 -17.12
N ALA A 141 6.19 3.28 -17.03
CA ALA A 141 7.42 2.78 -17.65
C ALA A 141 7.34 2.83 -19.18
N SER A 142 6.20 2.46 -19.77
CA SER A 142 5.97 2.49 -21.22
C SER A 142 6.03 3.91 -21.78
N GLU A 143 5.47 4.89 -21.08
CA GLU A 143 5.57 6.30 -21.45
C GLU A 143 7.01 6.80 -21.44
N ALA A 144 7.81 6.29 -20.49
CA ALA A 144 9.23 6.61 -20.40
C ALA A 144 10.04 6.06 -21.58
N ASP A 145 9.70 4.85 -22.01
CA ASP A 145 10.39 4.17 -23.12
C ASP A 145 10.08 4.79 -24.49
N VAL A 146 8.95 5.45 -24.62
CA VAL A 146 8.51 6.11 -25.87
C VAL A 146 9.04 7.54 -25.97
N ALA A 147 9.44 8.12 -24.88
CA ALA A 147 10.00 9.46 -24.83
C ALA A 147 11.52 9.41 -25.02
#